data_ac397a55f8e9e59724f5e6712d7bfe84
#
_entry.id   ac397a55f8e9e59724f5e6712d7bfe84
#
_cell.length_a   1.000
_cell.length_b   1.000
_cell.length_c   1.000
_cell.angle_alpha   90.00
_cell.angle_beta   90.00
_cell.angle_gamma   90.00
#
_symmetry.space_group_name_H-M   'P 1'
#
loop_
_entity.id
_entity.type
_entity.pdbx_description
1 polymer ?
#
loop_
_entity_poly.entity_id
_entity_poly.type
_entity_poly.pdbx_seq_one_letter_code
_entity_poly.pdbx_strand_id
1 'polypeptide(L)'
;MAVITAAMVGQLRAKTDAPMMECKKALTEANGDIQKAEDILRVKLGNKASKASSRIAAEGVIAIHVDGNAASIVEVNCETDFVTKNDDFIALANACAKLVANDNPADVAALSALPMDGKTVDEQRKDLIGRIGENMSIRRFARHQTDAKIASYLHGSRIGVIVEYDGPDEQVGKDVAMHIAAMKPAALSAEQVNPALIERERSIAQQK
;
A
#
# COMPACT_ATOMS: atom_id res chain seq x y z
N MET A 1 -35.89 -23.68 8.03
CA MET A 1 -34.81 -22.81 7.43
C MET A 1 -35.39 -21.42 7.30
N ALA A 2 -34.68 -20.40 7.76
CA ALA A 2 -35.14 -19.03 7.60
C ALA A 2 -35.13 -18.64 6.10
N VAL A 3 -36.13 -17.87 5.67
CA VAL A 3 -36.21 -17.36 4.31
C VAL A 3 -35.22 -16.19 4.18
N ILE A 4 -34.18 -16.37 3.39
CA ILE A 4 -33.18 -15.31 3.14
C ILE A 4 -33.72 -14.38 2.06
N THR A 5 -34.04 -13.14 2.46
CA THR A 5 -34.58 -12.13 1.54
C THR A 5 -33.46 -11.33 0.87
N ALA A 6 -33.75 -10.73 -0.29
CA ALA A 6 -32.82 -9.82 -0.97
C ALA A 6 -32.44 -8.62 -0.08
N ALA A 7 -33.37 -8.13 0.73
CA ALA A 7 -33.12 -7.03 1.69
C ALA A 7 -32.06 -7.41 2.74
N MET A 8 -32.12 -8.62 3.32
CA MET A 8 -31.12 -9.10 4.26
C MET A 8 -29.73 -9.21 3.61
N VAL A 9 -29.67 -9.71 2.39
CA VAL A 9 -28.41 -9.77 1.62
C VAL A 9 -27.86 -8.38 1.35
N GLY A 10 -28.70 -7.43 0.96
CA GLY A 10 -28.33 -6.03 0.76
C GLY A 10 -27.82 -5.38 2.05
N GLN A 11 -28.49 -5.61 3.17
CA GLN A 11 -28.10 -5.09 4.49
C GLN A 11 -26.72 -5.63 4.93
N LEU A 12 -26.50 -6.94 4.79
CA LEU A 12 -25.22 -7.55 5.13
C LEU A 12 -24.10 -7.05 4.21
N ARG A 13 -24.39 -6.89 2.91
CA ARG A 13 -23.44 -6.33 1.96
C ARG A 13 -23.08 -4.88 2.27
N ALA A 14 -24.06 -4.05 2.62
CA ALA A 14 -23.81 -2.65 3.02
C ALA A 14 -22.89 -2.54 4.24
N LYS A 15 -22.92 -3.53 5.15
CA LYS A 15 -22.06 -3.58 6.33
C LYS A 15 -20.65 -4.13 6.05
N THR A 16 -20.54 -5.11 5.15
CA THR A 16 -19.32 -5.93 5.02
C THR A 16 -18.60 -5.71 3.70
N ASP A 17 -19.30 -5.07 2.74
CA ASP A 17 -18.88 -4.88 1.34
C ASP A 17 -18.46 -6.20 0.65
N ALA A 18 -18.86 -7.34 1.22
CA ALA A 18 -18.57 -8.65 0.67
C ALA A 18 -19.40 -8.93 -0.60
N PRO A 19 -18.92 -9.81 -1.50
CA PRO A 19 -19.67 -10.18 -2.69
C PRO A 19 -21.07 -10.72 -2.36
N MET A 20 -22.08 -10.32 -3.12
CA MET A 20 -23.50 -10.62 -2.88
C MET A 20 -23.77 -12.12 -2.62
N MET A 21 -23.13 -13.00 -3.40
CA MET A 21 -23.30 -14.44 -3.24
C MET A 21 -22.68 -14.99 -1.97
N GLU A 22 -21.60 -14.39 -1.49
CA GLU A 22 -20.99 -14.75 -0.20
C GLU A 22 -21.87 -14.29 0.96
N CYS A 23 -22.47 -13.09 0.86
CA CYS A 23 -23.47 -12.64 1.86
C CYS A 23 -24.69 -13.57 1.92
N LYS A 24 -25.21 -13.99 0.76
CA LYS A 24 -26.32 -14.95 0.70
C LYS A 24 -25.95 -16.28 1.34
N LYS A 25 -24.79 -16.83 1.03
CA LYS A 25 -24.30 -18.10 1.63
C LYS A 25 -24.13 -17.98 3.14
N ALA A 26 -23.51 -16.91 3.60
CA ALA A 26 -23.30 -16.67 5.02
C ALA A 26 -24.63 -16.53 5.78
N LEU A 27 -25.59 -15.80 5.24
CA LEU A 27 -26.94 -15.70 5.83
C LEU A 27 -27.66 -17.05 5.85
N THR A 28 -27.52 -17.86 4.82
CA THR A 28 -28.11 -19.21 4.79
C THR A 28 -27.51 -20.10 5.90
N GLU A 29 -26.18 -20.07 6.05
CA GLU A 29 -25.45 -20.80 7.08
C GLU A 29 -25.78 -20.31 8.49
N ALA A 30 -26.00 -19.00 8.63
CA ALA A 30 -26.41 -18.35 9.89
C ALA A 30 -27.92 -18.44 10.17
N ASN A 31 -28.72 -19.14 9.32
CA ASN A 31 -30.19 -19.20 9.42
C ASN A 31 -30.86 -17.80 9.51
N GLY A 32 -30.32 -16.82 8.78
CA GLY A 32 -30.85 -15.46 8.74
C GLY A 32 -30.34 -14.51 9.83
N ASP A 33 -29.52 -14.97 10.75
CA ASP A 33 -28.88 -14.13 11.77
C ASP A 33 -27.76 -13.30 11.12
N ILE A 34 -27.96 -11.98 11.06
CA ILE A 34 -27.03 -11.05 10.39
C ILE A 34 -25.68 -10.99 11.12
N GLN A 35 -25.68 -11.01 12.45
CA GLN A 35 -24.44 -10.93 13.21
C GLN A 35 -23.58 -12.19 13.02
N LYS A 36 -24.19 -13.37 13.11
CA LYS A 36 -23.50 -14.63 12.82
C LYS A 36 -23.03 -14.71 11.37
N ALA A 37 -23.81 -14.19 10.42
CA ALA A 37 -23.41 -14.15 9.02
C ALA A 37 -22.19 -13.23 8.81
N GLU A 38 -22.10 -12.11 9.51
CA GLU A 38 -20.94 -11.23 9.54
C GLU A 38 -19.69 -11.96 10.07
N ASP A 39 -19.81 -12.66 11.19
CA ASP A 39 -18.71 -13.46 11.76
C ASP A 39 -18.24 -14.56 10.80
N ILE A 40 -19.17 -15.27 10.15
CA ILE A 40 -18.86 -16.27 9.14
C ILE A 40 -18.11 -15.65 7.96
N LEU A 41 -18.53 -14.48 7.48
CA LEU A 41 -17.85 -13.77 6.40
C LEU A 41 -16.43 -13.36 6.81
N ARG A 42 -16.25 -12.82 8.00
CA ARG A 42 -14.94 -12.43 8.54
C ARG A 42 -13.94 -13.59 8.54
N VAL A 43 -14.37 -14.77 8.99
CA VAL A 43 -13.54 -16.00 8.95
C VAL A 43 -13.24 -16.42 7.51
N LYS A 44 -14.25 -16.42 6.63
CA LYS A 44 -14.08 -16.82 5.22
C LYS A 44 -13.17 -15.87 4.44
N LEU A 45 -13.27 -14.56 4.66
CA LEU A 45 -12.42 -13.55 4.05
C LEU A 45 -10.96 -13.73 4.49
N GLY A 46 -10.72 -13.97 5.79
CA GLY A 46 -9.40 -14.28 6.32
C GLY A 46 -8.78 -15.54 5.68
N ASN A 47 -9.56 -16.60 5.48
CA ASN A 47 -9.12 -17.82 4.80
C ASN A 47 -8.78 -17.58 3.32
N LYS A 48 -9.52 -16.69 2.62
CA LYS A 48 -9.19 -16.28 1.24
C LYS A 48 -7.88 -15.52 1.20
N ALA A 49 -7.64 -14.61 2.13
CA ALA A 49 -6.39 -13.87 2.22
C ALA A 49 -5.19 -14.81 2.43
N SER A 50 -5.30 -15.80 3.32
CA SER A 50 -4.25 -16.81 3.53
C SER A 50 -3.96 -17.62 2.26
N LYS A 51 -4.98 -18.00 1.49
CA LYS A 51 -4.80 -18.70 0.21
C LYS A 51 -4.21 -17.79 -0.87
N ALA A 52 -4.51 -16.49 -0.83
CA ALA A 52 -3.98 -15.54 -1.78
C ALA A 52 -2.49 -15.24 -1.55
N SER A 53 -1.99 -15.34 -0.32
CA SER A 53 -0.64 -14.92 0.08
C SER A 53 0.51 -15.62 -0.68
N SER A 54 0.27 -16.79 -1.25
CA SER A 54 1.26 -17.52 -2.06
C SER A 54 1.36 -17.04 -3.51
N ARG A 55 0.43 -16.21 -3.98
CA ARG A 55 0.43 -15.70 -5.36
C ARG A 55 1.33 -14.47 -5.46
N ILE A 56 2.01 -14.33 -6.60
CA ILE A 56 2.94 -13.24 -6.83
C ILE A 56 2.15 -11.93 -7.02
N ALA A 57 2.49 -10.93 -6.21
CA ALA A 57 1.98 -9.57 -6.31
C ALA A 57 3.08 -8.68 -6.92
N ALA A 58 3.12 -8.60 -8.26
CA ALA A 58 4.17 -7.91 -9.02
C ALA A 58 3.78 -6.48 -9.43
N GLU A 59 2.50 -6.18 -9.47
CA GLU A 59 1.97 -4.84 -9.68
C GLU A 59 1.81 -4.10 -8.35
N GLY A 60 1.44 -2.84 -8.37
CA GLY A 60 1.24 -2.09 -7.13
C GLY A 60 1.23 -0.57 -7.31
N VAL A 61 1.19 0.11 -6.17
CA VAL A 61 1.24 1.57 -6.10
C VAL A 61 2.28 2.03 -5.10
N ILE A 62 2.83 3.20 -5.35
CA ILE A 62 3.60 3.99 -4.40
C ILE A 62 2.67 5.06 -3.82
N ALA A 63 2.63 5.16 -2.51
CA ALA A 63 1.97 6.24 -1.78
C ALA A 63 3.00 7.08 -1.05
N ILE A 64 2.80 8.40 -1.04
CA ILE A 64 3.63 9.36 -0.30
C ILE A 64 2.72 10.17 0.61
N HIS A 65 3.17 10.41 1.83
CA HIS A 65 2.54 11.34 2.74
C HIS A 65 3.59 12.28 3.31
N VAL A 66 3.29 13.58 3.30
CA VAL A 66 4.12 14.63 3.89
C VAL A 66 3.29 15.36 4.93
N ASP A 67 3.80 15.44 6.15
CA ASP A 67 3.17 16.16 7.25
C ASP A 67 4.24 16.94 8.03
N GLY A 68 4.25 18.26 7.84
CA GLY A 68 5.25 19.14 8.43
C GLY A 68 6.66 18.75 8.01
N ASN A 69 7.47 18.35 9.00
CA ASN A 69 8.86 17.95 8.83
C ASN A 69 9.06 16.43 8.68
N ALA A 70 7.98 15.66 8.58
CA ALA A 70 8.02 14.22 8.36
C ALA A 70 7.44 13.87 6.97
N ALA A 71 8.07 12.92 6.31
CA ALA A 71 7.58 12.35 5.06
C ALA A 71 7.72 10.84 5.06
N SER A 72 6.83 10.18 4.37
CA SER A 72 6.89 8.74 4.15
C SER A 72 6.63 8.38 2.71
N ILE A 73 7.21 7.27 2.29
CA ILE A 73 6.96 6.61 1.01
C ILE A 73 6.72 5.13 1.27
N VAL A 74 5.63 4.59 0.73
CA VAL A 74 5.20 3.20 0.96
C VAL A 74 4.93 2.53 -0.38
N GLU A 75 5.41 1.29 -0.54
CA GLU A 75 5.10 0.42 -1.68
C GLU A 75 4.09 -0.63 -1.24
N VAL A 76 2.91 -0.63 -1.88
CA VAL A 76 1.88 -1.65 -1.69
C VAL A 76 1.65 -2.38 -3.00
N ASN A 77 1.84 -3.71 -2.98
CA ASN A 77 1.74 -4.55 -4.17
C ASN A 77 0.40 -5.29 -4.25
N CYS A 78 -0.02 -5.58 -5.49
CA CYS A 78 -1.17 -6.40 -5.87
C CYS A 78 -0.82 -7.27 -7.09
N GLU A 79 -1.73 -8.14 -7.53
CA GLU A 79 -1.44 -9.06 -8.64
C GLU A 79 -1.57 -8.38 -10.01
N THR A 80 -2.59 -7.52 -10.19
CA THR A 80 -2.90 -6.90 -11.50
C THR A 80 -2.92 -5.37 -11.45
N ASP A 81 -2.73 -4.77 -12.60
CA ASP A 81 -2.81 -3.31 -12.79
C ASP A 81 -4.25 -2.77 -12.67
N PHE A 82 -5.27 -3.63 -12.74
CA PHE A 82 -6.66 -3.24 -12.48
C PHE A 82 -6.84 -2.82 -11.02
N VAL A 83 -6.24 -3.55 -10.09
CA VAL A 83 -6.32 -3.26 -8.66
C VAL A 83 -5.55 -1.97 -8.31
N THR A 84 -4.51 -1.62 -9.05
CA THR A 84 -3.80 -0.33 -8.83
C THR A 84 -4.67 0.90 -9.06
N LYS A 85 -5.82 0.74 -9.71
CA LYS A 85 -6.82 1.80 -9.99
C LYS A 85 -8.04 1.71 -9.08
N ASN A 86 -8.08 0.72 -8.19
CA ASN A 86 -9.18 0.53 -7.25
C ASN A 86 -9.06 1.53 -6.10
N ASP A 87 -10.13 2.26 -5.82
CA ASP A 87 -10.16 3.33 -4.81
C ASP A 87 -9.84 2.82 -3.41
N ASP A 88 -10.35 1.64 -3.01
CA ASP A 88 -10.09 1.05 -1.70
C ASP A 88 -8.61 0.64 -1.55
N PHE A 89 -7.99 0.13 -2.63
CA PHE A 89 -6.57 -0.22 -2.64
C PHE A 89 -5.68 1.02 -2.52
N ILE A 90 -6.03 2.09 -3.25
CA ILE A 90 -5.33 3.38 -3.17
C ILE A 90 -5.51 3.99 -1.78
N ALA A 91 -6.73 3.92 -1.21
CA ALA A 91 -7.00 4.40 0.14
C ALA A 91 -6.18 3.65 1.20
N LEU A 92 -6.06 2.32 1.10
CA LEU A 92 -5.20 1.52 1.96
C LEU A 92 -3.73 1.97 1.88
N ALA A 93 -3.20 2.17 0.68
CA ALA A 93 -1.82 2.60 0.48
C ALA A 93 -1.56 3.99 1.08
N ASN A 94 -2.47 4.94 0.86
CA ASN A 94 -2.39 6.29 1.41
C ASN A 94 -2.49 6.29 2.95
N ALA A 95 -3.38 5.46 3.52
CA ALA A 95 -3.49 5.31 4.96
C ALA A 95 -2.21 4.71 5.57
N CYS A 96 -1.60 3.72 4.92
CA CYS A 96 -0.30 3.20 5.33
C CYS A 96 0.79 4.28 5.31
N ALA A 97 0.85 5.10 4.24
CA ALA A 97 1.82 6.18 4.17
C ALA A 97 1.62 7.20 5.30
N LYS A 98 0.37 7.58 5.59
CA LYS A 98 0.06 8.46 6.71
C LYS A 98 0.49 7.88 8.05
N LEU A 99 0.21 6.61 8.33
CA LEU A 99 0.63 5.93 9.55
C LEU A 99 2.15 5.87 9.67
N VAL A 100 2.87 5.58 8.59
CA VAL A 100 4.34 5.58 8.61
C VAL A 100 4.90 6.97 8.95
N ALA A 101 4.36 8.03 8.36
CA ALA A 101 4.82 9.39 8.65
C ALA A 101 4.61 9.77 10.12
N ASN A 102 3.43 9.44 10.69
CA ASN A 102 3.00 9.90 12.00
C ASN A 102 3.53 9.00 13.14
N ASP A 103 3.41 7.68 12.99
CA ASP A 103 3.65 6.72 14.08
C ASP A 103 5.05 6.10 14.04
N ASN A 104 5.81 6.33 12.95
CA ASN A 104 7.19 5.86 12.80
C ASN A 104 7.39 4.37 13.15
N PRO A 105 6.64 3.44 12.56
CA PRO A 105 6.82 2.02 12.83
C PRO A 105 8.21 1.54 12.42
N ALA A 106 8.77 0.60 13.20
CA ALA A 106 10.12 0.11 12.98
C ALA A 106 10.27 -0.69 11.67
N ASP A 107 9.22 -1.42 11.28
CA ASP A 107 9.19 -2.28 10.10
C ASP A 107 7.75 -2.52 9.61
N VAL A 108 7.61 -3.32 8.56
CA VAL A 108 6.30 -3.67 7.98
C VAL A 108 5.43 -4.47 8.95
N ALA A 109 6.02 -5.26 9.83
CA ALA A 109 5.25 -6.02 10.83
C ALA A 109 4.65 -5.07 11.88
N ALA A 110 5.44 -4.10 12.35
CA ALA A 110 4.97 -3.05 13.26
C ALA A 110 3.88 -2.19 12.59
N LEU A 111 4.06 -1.76 11.34
CA LEU A 111 3.04 -1.04 10.57
C LEU A 111 1.75 -1.86 10.46
N SER A 112 1.86 -3.15 10.15
CA SER A 112 0.71 -4.05 9.98
C SER A 112 -0.12 -4.21 11.26
N ALA A 113 0.49 -4.01 12.43
CA ALA A 113 -0.15 -4.09 13.73
C ALA A 113 -0.82 -2.78 14.18
N LEU A 114 -0.52 -1.64 13.52
CA LEU A 114 -1.09 -0.35 13.90
C LEU A 114 -2.60 -0.32 13.68
N PRO A 115 -3.33 0.45 14.52
CA PRO A 115 -4.76 0.62 14.36
C PRO A 115 -5.07 1.49 13.12
N MET A 116 -6.09 1.08 12.36
CA MET A 116 -6.64 1.79 11.21
C MET A 116 -8.15 1.52 11.14
N ASP A 117 -8.96 2.56 11.36
CA ASP A 117 -10.43 2.50 11.28
C ASP A 117 -11.06 1.35 12.09
N GLY A 118 -10.64 1.21 13.36
CA GLY A 118 -11.20 0.21 14.29
C GLY A 118 -10.67 -1.22 14.12
N LYS A 119 -9.75 -1.46 13.20
CA LYS A 119 -9.04 -2.72 12.96
C LYS A 119 -7.54 -2.46 12.89
N THR A 120 -6.73 -3.51 12.72
CA THR A 120 -5.34 -3.34 12.35
C THR A 120 -5.17 -3.15 10.84
N VAL A 121 -4.05 -2.57 10.42
CA VAL A 121 -3.68 -2.46 9.00
C VAL A 121 -3.72 -3.84 8.32
N ASP A 122 -3.22 -4.88 8.98
CA ASP A 122 -3.24 -6.25 8.43
C ASP A 122 -4.66 -6.82 8.29
N GLU A 123 -5.55 -6.55 9.24
CA GLU A 123 -6.97 -6.93 9.14
C GLU A 123 -7.65 -6.20 7.98
N GLN A 124 -7.42 -4.89 7.81
CA GLN A 124 -7.94 -4.13 6.68
C GLN A 124 -7.44 -4.68 5.34
N ARG A 125 -6.14 -4.98 5.25
CA ARG A 125 -5.54 -5.60 4.06
C ARG A 125 -6.17 -6.97 3.76
N LYS A 126 -6.34 -7.82 4.75
CA LYS A 126 -6.98 -9.14 4.61
C LYS A 126 -8.44 -9.04 4.17
N ASP A 127 -9.18 -8.09 4.72
CA ASP A 127 -10.56 -7.82 4.33
C ASP A 127 -10.62 -7.39 2.85
N LEU A 128 -9.71 -6.52 2.43
CA LEU A 128 -9.62 -6.06 1.04
C LEU A 128 -9.26 -7.20 0.08
N ILE A 129 -8.29 -8.06 0.44
CA ILE A 129 -7.98 -9.29 -0.30
C ILE A 129 -9.24 -10.18 -0.44
N GLY A 130 -9.99 -10.33 0.64
CA GLY A 130 -11.22 -11.13 0.64
C GLY A 130 -12.30 -10.58 -0.31
N ARG A 131 -12.42 -9.25 -0.41
CA ARG A 131 -13.39 -8.56 -1.27
C ARG A 131 -12.98 -8.57 -2.74
N ILE A 132 -11.74 -8.21 -3.03
CA ILE A 132 -11.20 -8.09 -4.40
C ILE A 132 -10.79 -9.45 -4.96
N GLY A 133 -10.23 -10.33 -4.11
CA GLY A 133 -9.81 -11.67 -4.50
C GLY A 133 -8.37 -11.77 -4.98
N GLU A 134 -7.60 -10.68 -4.95
CA GLU A 134 -6.18 -10.65 -5.30
C GLU A 134 -5.30 -10.59 -4.05
N ASN A 135 -4.08 -11.16 -4.14
CA ASN A 135 -3.06 -10.98 -3.11
C ASN A 135 -2.63 -9.51 -3.04
N MET A 136 -2.44 -9.03 -1.82
CA MET A 136 -1.93 -7.68 -1.57
C MET A 136 -0.90 -7.74 -0.46
N SER A 137 0.19 -6.99 -0.60
CA SER A 137 1.24 -6.91 0.41
C SER A 137 1.80 -5.50 0.54
N ILE A 138 2.03 -5.09 1.78
CA ILE A 138 2.87 -3.93 2.07
C ILE A 138 4.31 -4.42 1.95
N ARG A 139 5.01 -3.99 0.89
CA ARG A 139 6.34 -4.52 0.58
C ARG A 139 7.43 -3.88 1.42
N ARG A 140 7.41 -2.56 1.47
CA ARG A 140 8.40 -1.74 2.17
C ARG A 140 7.92 -0.32 2.31
N PHE A 141 8.60 0.41 3.17
CA PHE A 141 8.45 1.85 3.30
C PHE A 141 9.78 2.49 3.72
N ALA A 142 9.84 3.81 3.56
CA ALA A 142 10.85 4.65 4.19
C ALA A 142 10.17 5.86 4.82
N ARG A 143 10.73 6.34 5.92
CA ARG A 143 10.33 7.56 6.61
C ARG A 143 11.52 8.49 6.72
N HIS A 144 11.30 9.75 6.44
CA HIS A 144 12.26 10.83 6.63
C HIS A 144 11.69 11.84 7.60
N GLN A 145 12.54 12.36 8.46
CA GLN A 145 12.20 13.47 9.33
C GLN A 145 13.40 14.41 9.34
N THR A 146 13.16 15.69 9.04
CA THR A 146 14.20 16.68 8.85
C THR A 146 13.70 18.05 9.21
N ASP A 147 14.63 18.95 9.65
CA ASP A 147 14.32 20.37 9.81
C ASP A 147 14.48 21.15 8.48
N ALA A 148 15.01 20.51 7.44
CA ALA A 148 15.06 21.02 6.08
C ALA A 148 13.68 20.94 5.39
N LYS A 149 13.58 21.48 4.19
CA LYS A 149 12.37 21.37 3.38
C LYS A 149 12.25 19.98 2.76
N ILE A 150 11.02 19.54 2.58
CA ILE A 150 10.71 18.28 1.90
C ILE A 150 9.95 18.59 0.61
N ALA A 151 10.43 18.03 -0.49
CA ALA A 151 9.69 17.96 -1.75
C ALA A 151 9.39 16.51 -2.10
N SER A 152 8.27 16.26 -2.75
CA SER A 152 7.88 14.94 -3.22
C SER A 152 7.37 14.98 -4.66
N TYR A 153 7.55 13.86 -5.36
CA TYR A 153 7.04 13.66 -6.70
C TYR A 153 6.56 12.23 -6.89
N LEU A 154 5.36 12.09 -7.45
CA LEU A 154 4.78 10.82 -7.90
C LEU A 154 4.64 10.84 -9.42
N HIS A 155 5.29 9.90 -10.11
CA HIS A 155 5.07 9.71 -11.54
C HIS A 155 4.06 8.58 -11.76
N GLY A 156 2.83 8.95 -12.02
CA GLY A 156 1.70 8.02 -11.96
C GLY A 156 1.57 7.43 -10.56
N SER A 157 1.38 6.11 -10.48
CA SER A 157 1.33 5.38 -9.21
C SER A 157 2.57 4.50 -8.97
N ARG A 158 3.58 4.55 -9.85
CA ARG A 158 4.66 3.55 -9.89
C ARG A 158 6.03 4.05 -9.44
N ILE A 159 6.28 5.35 -9.51
CA ILE A 159 7.55 5.94 -9.10
C ILE A 159 7.26 7.06 -8.12
N GLY A 160 7.86 6.97 -6.93
CA GLY A 160 7.79 8.00 -5.92
C GLY A 160 9.18 8.46 -5.52
N VAL A 161 9.33 9.74 -5.28
CA VAL A 161 10.56 10.37 -4.81
C VAL A 161 10.25 11.32 -3.69
N ILE A 162 11.06 11.28 -2.64
CA ILE A 162 11.12 12.28 -1.57
C ILE A 162 12.52 12.88 -1.61
N VAL A 163 12.60 14.21 -1.52
CA VAL A 163 13.85 14.96 -1.49
C VAL A 163 13.83 15.87 -0.27
N GLU A 164 14.88 15.79 0.53
CA GLU A 164 15.22 16.77 1.53
C GLU A 164 16.14 17.82 0.88
N TYR A 165 15.86 19.10 1.05
CA TYR A 165 16.64 20.15 0.41
C TYR A 165 16.67 21.43 1.25
N ASP A 166 17.72 22.18 1.08
CA ASP A 166 17.86 23.53 1.61
C ASP A 166 17.71 24.55 0.48
N GLY A 167 17.01 25.63 0.75
CA GLY A 167 16.83 26.71 -0.20
C GLY A 167 15.45 27.37 -0.12
N PRO A 168 15.30 28.57 -0.67
CA PRO A 168 14.06 29.32 -0.57
C PRO A 168 12.96 28.84 -1.53
N ASP A 169 13.34 28.24 -2.66
CA ASP A 169 12.43 27.94 -3.77
C ASP A 169 11.92 26.49 -3.72
N GLU A 170 10.61 26.33 -3.50
CA GLU A 170 9.94 25.03 -3.47
C GLU A 170 9.90 24.36 -4.85
N GLN A 171 9.91 25.15 -5.92
CA GLN A 171 9.87 24.60 -7.27
C GLN A 171 11.16 23.85 -7.59
N VAL A 172 12.30 24.33 -7.12
CA VAL A 172 13.59 23.63 -7.27
C VAL A 172 13.55 22.25 -6.63
N GLY A 173 12.98 22.12 -5.42
CA GLY A 173 12.83 20.81 -4.77
C GLY A 173 11.97 19.84 -5.59
N LYS A 174 10.87 20.32 -6.17
CA LYS A 174 10.00 19.52 -7.05
C LYS A 174 10.68 19.13 -8.35
N ASP A 175 11.41 20.04 -8.98
CA ASP A 175 12.14 19.79 -10.24
C ASP A 175 13.24 18.75 -10.02
N VAL A 176 13.96 18.83 -8.89
CA VAL A 176 14.96 17.82 -8.51
C VAL A 176 14.29 16.45 -8.27
N ALA A 177 13.17 16.39 -7.55
CA ALA A 177 12.43 15.15 -7.34
C ALA A 177 11.97 14.52 -8.67
N MET A 178 11.48 15.32 -9.60
CA MET A 178 11.07 14.89 -10.94
C MET A 178 12.28 14.39 -11.74
N HIS A 179 13.41 15.08 -11.68
CA HIS A 179 14.66 14.67 -12.34
C HIS A 179 15.18 13.33 -11.76
N ILE A 180 15.14 13.15 -10.45
CA ILE A 180 15.51 11.89 -9.80
C ILE A 180 14.60 10.74 -10.29
N ALA A 181 13.30 10.97 -10.39
CA ALA A 181 12.37 9.96 -10.91
C ALA A 181 12.72 9.52 -12.34
N ALA A 182 13.15 10.47 -13.20
CA ALA A 182 13.51 10.20 -14.57
C ALA A 182 14.89 9.53 -14.69
N MET A 183 15.90 10.05 -13.99
CA MET A 183 17.31 9.66 -14.18
C MET A 183 17.73 8.49 -13.29
N LYS A 184 17.01 8.18 -12.21
CA LYS A 184 17.30 7.08 -11.28
C LYS A 184 18.77 7.08 -10.82
N PRO A 185 19.27 8.17 -10.21
CA PRO A 185 20.66 8.26 -9.80
C PRO A 185 21.03 7.12 -8.85
N ALA A 186 22.26 6.62 -8.95
CA ALA A 186 22.74 5.51 -8.15
C ALA A 186 23.01 5.92 -6.69
N ALA A 187 23.30 7.20 -6.44
CA ALA A 187 23.62 7.75 -5.13
C ALA A 187 23.41 9.28 -5.11
N LEU A 188 23.41 9.87 -3.93
CA LEU A 188 23.32 11.30 -3.73
C LEU A 188 24.63 12.02 -4.14
N SER A 189 25.79 11.39 -3.85
CA SER A 189 27.12 11.92 -4.21
C SER A 189 28.02 10.84 -4.79
N ALA A 190 29.10 11.25 -5.46
CA ALA A 190 30.05 10.35 -6.10
C ALA A 190 30.69 9.37 -5.07
N GLU A 191 30.93 9.82 -3.85
CA GLU A 191 31.55 9.03 -2.78
C GLU A 191 30.65 7.88 -2.31
N GLN A 192 29.34 8.00 -2.51
CA GLN A 192 28.35 6.99 -2.13
C GLN A 192 28.11 5.96 -3.23
N VAL A 193 28.64 6.18 -4.43
CA VAL A 193 28.51 5.21 -5.52
C VAL A 193 29.34 3.96 -5.20
N ASN A 194 28.72 2.77 -5.35
CA ASN A 194 29.41 1.52 -5.11
C ASN A 194 30.68 1.42 -6.00
N PRO A 195 31.89 1.26 -5.40
CA PRO A 195 33.14 1.19 -6.17
C PRO A 195 33.15 0.09 -7.25
N ALA A 196 32.46 -1.05 -6.99
CA ALA A 196 32.36 -2.12 -7.98
C ALA A 196 31.58 -1.68 -9.24
N LEU A 197 30.57 -0.80 -9.07
CA LEU A 197 29.83 -0.24 -10.20
C LEU A 197 30.73 0.68 -11.02
N ILE A 198 31.50 1.54 -10.36
CA ILE A 198 32.45 2.45 -11.02
C ILE A 198 33.48 1.67 -11.84
N GLU A 199 34.06 0.62 -11.25
CA GLU A 199 35.10 -0.18 -11.92
C GLU A 199 34.52 -0.95 -13.11
N ARG A 200 33.32 -1.49 -12.97
CA ARG A 200 32.61 -2.15 -14.08
C ARG A 200 32.40 -1.19 -15.25
N GLU A 201 31.87 -0.01 -15.00
CA GLU A 201 31.60 0.98 -16.06
C GLU A 201 32.91 1.50 -16.70
N ARG A 202 33.96 1.66 -15.88
CA ARG A 202 35.30 2.01 -16.40
C ARG A 202 35.85 0.94 -17.34
N SER A 203 35.76 -0.33 -16.94
CA SER A 203 36.19 -1.45 -17.77
C SER A 203 35.42 -1.52 -19.10
N ILE A 204 34.12 -1.29 -19.08
CA ILE A 204 33.28 -1.26 -20.28
C ILE A 204 33.68 -0.08 -21.19
N ALA A 205 33.93 1.08 -20.62
CA ALA A 205 34.34 2.26 -21.40
C ALA A 205 35.71 2.11 -22.06
N GLN A 206 36.64 1.36 -21.44
CA GLN A 206 37.95 1.06 -21.99
C GLN A 206 37.94 0.05 -23.16
N GLN A 207 36.86 -0.74 -23.26
CA GLN A 207 36.70 -1.75 -24.33
C GLN A 207 35.96 -1.23 -25.57
N LYS A 208 35.39 -0.03 -25.48
CA LYS A 208 34.74 0.67 -26.61
C LYS A 208 35.72 1.55 -27.38
#